data_37e77debeb8af9fe638090c00cb94828
#
_entry.id   37e77debeb8af9fe638090c00cb94828
#
_cell.length_a   1.000
_cell.length_b   1.000
_cell.length_c   1.000
_cell.angle_alpha   90.00
_cell.angle_beta   90.00
_cell.angle_gamma   90.00
#
_symmetry.space_group_name_H-M   'P 1'
#
loop_
_entity.id
_entity.type
_entity.pdbx_description
1 polymer ?
#
loop_
_entity_poly.entity_id
_entity_poly.type
_entity_poly.pdbx_seq_one_letter_code
_entity_poly.pdbx_strand_id
1 'polypeptide(L)'
;SVDFSDPQITQAEILSNTPEEGTTFKMAPWVKHRIGQNGRFEVYGSDWAMQPNSGMSFEKKTRHIAYQTGDLWVVSDGVQDLGDNTYRAPQWKENKVKPGTIVTFRTYYRPCPGIVLDHDNQTTLQDVNVHYAEGMGLIAQRCTDITLDGFNVCLRGKKDPRYFTTQADATHFSQCKGHIRSVNGLYEGMMDDAINIHGV
;
A
#
# COMPACT_ATOMS: atom_id res chain seq x y z
N SER A 1 14.42 -3.72 11.86
CA SER A 1 13.38 -3.56 10.84
C SER A 1 12.01 -3.35 11.47
N VAL A 2 11.15 -2.64 10.75
CA VAL A 2 9.73 -2.46 11.07
C VAL A 2 8.91 -3.28 10.07
N ASP A 3 7.98 -4.10 10.56
CA ASP A 3 7.12 -4.91 9.70
C ASP A 3 5.89 -5.34 10.52
N PHE A 4 4.82 -4.59 10.43
CA PHE A 4 3.60 -4.90 11.17
C PHE A 4 2.99 -6.20 10.65
N SER A 5 2.57 -7.07 11.55
CA SER A 5 1.83 -8.28 11.20
C SER A 5 0.41 -7.94 10.77
N ASP A 6 -0.21 -8.84 10.00
CA ASP A 6 -1.62 -8.75 9.62
C ASP A 6 -1.97 -7.48 8.81
N PRO A 7 -1.32 -7.26 7.64
CA PRO A 7 -1.43 -6.01 6.89
C PRO A 7 -2.86 -5.73 6.42
N GLN A 8 -3.31 -4.49 6.60
CA GLN A 8 -4.60 -3.99 6.11
C GLN A 8 -4.60 -3.75 4.59
N ILE A 9 -3.43 -3.62 3.96
CA ILE A 9 -3.34 -3.68 2.50
C ILE A 9 -3.38 -5.15 2.07
N THR A 10 -4.20 -5.44 1.09
CA THR A 10 -4.32 -6.77 0.49
C THR A 10 -4.12 -6.69 -1.01
N GLN A 11 -4.18 -7.80 -1.74
CA GLN A 11 -3.95 -7.77 -3.17
C GLN A 11 -4.66 -8.89 -3.91
N ALA A 12 -4.95 -8.63 -5.19
CA ALA A 12 -5.55 -9.58 -6.11
C ALA A 12 -4.92 -9.50 -7.50
N GLU A 13 -4.94 -10.59 -8.23
CA GLU A 13 -4.65 -10.62 -9.66
C GLU A 13 -5.91 -10.30 -10.46
N ILE A 14 -5.81 -9.41 -11.43
CA ILE A 14 -6.89 -9.10 -12.36
C ILE A 14 -6.93 -10.16 -13.47
N LEU A 15 -8.05 -10.85 -13.58
CA LEU A 15 -8.25 -11.89 -14.59
C LEU A 15 -8.90 -11.34 -15.85
N SER A 16 -9.90 -10.46 -15.70
CA SER A 16 -10.56 -9.77 -16.80
C SER A 16 -11.13 -8.42 -16.36
N ASN A 17 -11.32 -7.52 -17.30
CA ASN A 17 -12.05 -6.26 -17.09
C ASN A 17 -12.71 -5.86 -18.41
N THR A 18 -14.04 -5.94 -18.46
CA THR A 18 -14.82 -5.62 -19.64
C THR A 18 -15.97 -4.67 -19.30
N PRO A 19 -16.46 -3.87 -20.28
CA PRO A 19 -17.60 -2.99 -20.07
C PRO A 19 -18.88 -3.74 -19.68
N GLU A 20 -19.06 -4.95 -20.17
CA GLU A 20 -20.25 -5.78 -19.97
C GLU A 20 -20.26 -6.43 -18.58
N GLU A 21 -19.18 -7.07 -18.21
CA GLU A 21 -19.11 -7.90 -16.99
C GLU A 21 -18.43 -7.22 -15.80
N GLY A 22 -17.74 -6.10 -16.02
CA GLY A 22 -16.91 -5.44 -15.02
C GLY A 22 -15.58 -6.16 -14.80
N THR A 23 -15.04 -6.08 -13.61
CA THR A 23 -13.72 -6.62 -13.25
C THR A 23 -13.86 -7.98 -12.55
N THR A 24 -13.16 -8.99 -13.06
CA THR A 24 -12.96 -10.27 -12.39
C THR A 24 -11.55 -10.34 -11.83
N PHE A 25 -11.42 -10.71 -10.55
CA PHE A 25 -10.14 -10.75 -9.85
C PHE A 25 -10.02 -11.97 -8.95
N LYS A 26 -8.78 -12.42 -8.72
CA LYS A 26 -8.46 -13.53 -7.84
C LYS A 26 -7.61 -13.04 -6.67
N MET A 27 -8.11 -13.23 -5.46
CA MET A 27 -7.39 -12.83 -4.24
C MET A 27 -6.11 -13.65 -4.06
N ALA A 28 -5.07 -13.01 -3.54
CA ALA A 28 -3.85 -13.70 -3.16
C ALA A 28 -4.14 -14.75 -2.08
N PRO A 29 -3.50 -15.95 -2.12
CA PRO A 29 -3.86 -17.07 -1.23
C PRO A 29 -3.71 -16.79 0.27
N TRP A 30 -2.89 -15.82 0.65
CA TRP A 30 -2.64 -15.44 2.03
C TRP A 30 -3.64 -14.39 2.58
N VAL A 31 -4.47 -13.81 1.70
CA VAL A 31 -5.48 -12.80 2.08
C VAL A 31 -6.75 -13.49 2.58
N LYS A 32 -7.26 -13.03 3.71
CA LYS A 32 -8.60 -13.43 4.20
C LYS A 32 -9.65 -12.48 3.62
N HIS A 33 -10.68 -13.03 3.03
CA HIS A 33 -11.72 -12.28 2.31
C HIS A 33 -13.07 -12.98 2.38
N ARG A 34 -14.16 -12.23 2.17
CA ARG A 34 -15.54 -12.76 2.14
C ARG A 34 -16.51 -11.74 1.54
N ILE A 35 -17.73 -12.17 1.26
CA ILE A 35 -18.88 -11.26 1.17
C ILE A 35 -19.42 -11.09 2.59
N GLY A 36 -19.39 -9.86 3.09
CA GLY A 36 -19.84 -9.52 4.45
C GLY A 36 -21.36 -9.62 4.61
N GLN A 37 -21.84 -9.46 5.84
CA GLN A 37 -23.26 -9.51 6.16
C GLN A 37 -24.10 -8.45 5.46
N ASN A 38 -23.51 -7.34 5.07
CA ASN A 38 -24.12 -6.26 4.31
C ASN A 38 -24.10 -6.48 2.78
N GLY A 39 -23.67 -7.67 2.30
CA GLY A 39 -23.57 -8.01 0.89
C GLY A 39 -22.40 -7.36 0.15
N ARG A 40 -21.46 -6.74 0.85
CA ARG A 40 -20.26 -6.09 0.28
C ARG A 40 -19.05 -7.00 0.38
N PHE A 41 -18.17 -6.87 -0.60
CA PHE A 41 -16.87 -7.52 -0.52
C PHE A 41 -16.04 -6.88 0.60
N GLU A 42 -15.46 -7.70 1.45
CA GLU A 42 -14.57 -7.27 2.51
C GLU A 42 -13.35 -8.18 2.64
N VAL A 43 -12.26 -7.59 3.07
CA VAL A 43 -11.04 -8.24 3.49
C VAL A 43 -10.89 -8.06 4.99
N TYR A 44 -10.26 -9.02 5.68
CA TYR A 44 -10.19 -8.97 7.14
C TYR A 44 -8.91 -9.62 7.68
N GLY A 45 -8.54 -9.21 8.87
CA GLY A 45 -7.45 -9.75 9.65
C GLY A 45 -7.91 -10.37 10.97
N SER A 46 -7.05 -10.31 11.99
CA SER A 46 -7.32 -10.87 13.32
C SER A 46 -8.37 -10.07 14.09
N ASP A 47 -8.31 -8.74 14.00
CA ASP A 47 -9.12 -7.79 14.77
C ASP A 47 -9.67 -6.62 13.93
N TRP A 48 -9.56 -6.73 12.61
CA TRP A 48 -10.04 -5.73 11.67
C TRP A 48 -10.78 -6.37 10.49
N ALA A 49 -11.72 -5.62 9.92
CA ALA A 49 -12.33 -5.92 8.63
C ALA A 49 -12.57 -4.59 7.89
N MET A 50 -12.36 -4.57 6.58
CA MET A 50 -12.58 -3.39 5.77
C MET A 50 -13.15 -3.72 4.41
N GLN A 51 -13.87 -2.76 3.84
CA GLN A 51 -14.34 -2.78 2.47
C GLN A 51 -13.38 -1.93 1.64
N PRO A 52 -12.57 -2.55 0.75
CA PRO A 52 -11.65 -1.78 -0.08
C PRO A 52 -12.39 -0.76 -0.93
N ASN A 53 -11.86 0.46 -1.00
CA ASN A 53 -12.40 1.52 -1.83
C ASN A 53 -11.34 2.19 -2.70
N SER A 54 -10.07 1.82 -2.51
CA SER A 54 -8.94 2.35 -3.26
C SER A 54 -7.90 1.26 -3.49
N GLY A 55 -7.01 1.49 -4.42
CA GLY A 55 -5.91 0.58 -4.72
C GLY A 55 -4.91 1.17 -5.68
N MET A 56 -3.87 0.40 -5.97
CA MET A 56 -2.88 0.70 -7.00
C MET A 56 -2.59 -0.55 -7.82
N SER A 57 -2.33 -0.36 -9.11
CA SER A 57 -2.02 -1.45 -10.04
C SER A 57 -0.51 -1.62 -10.19
N PHE A 58 -0.04 -2.87 -10.16
CA PHE A 58 1.36 -3.24 -10.28
C PHE A 58 1.58 -4.24 -11.43
N GLU A 59 2.69 -4.10 -12.11
CA GLU A 59 3.12 -5.08 -13.09
C GLU A 59 3.59 -6.36 -12.40
N LYS A 60 3.01 -7.50 -12.77
CA LYS A 60 3.25 -8.78 -12.10
C LYS A 60 4.72 -9.22 -12.08
N LYS A 61 5.49 -8.92 -13.13
CA LYS A 61 6.89 -9.35 -13.23
C LYS A 61 7.87 -8.43 -12.53
N THR A 62 7.72 -7.12 -12.72
CA THR A 62 8.66 -6.11 -12.24
C THR A 62 8.34 -5.63 -10.83
N ARG A 63 7.08 -5.77 -10.40
CA ARG A 63 6.51 -5.21 -9.17
C ARG A 63 6.51 -3.68 -9.12
N HIS A 64 6.73 -3.03 -10.24
CA HIS A 64 6.58 -1.59 -10.36
C HIS A 64 5.10 -1.22 -10.52
N ILE A 65 4.76 0.00 -10.16
CA ILE A 65 3.44 0.57 -10.47
C ILE A 65 3.21 0.45 -11.97
N ALA A 66 2.05 -0.03 -12.38
CA ALA A 66 1.72 -0.21 -13.78
C ALA A 66 1.71 1.14 -14.52
N TYR A 67 2.28 1.14 -15.72
CA TYR A 67 2.46 2.37 -16.51
C TYR A 67 1.16 3.11 -16.75
N GLN A 68 1.17 4.42 -16.61
CA GLN A 68 0.02 5.33 -16.73
C GLN A 68 -1.16 5.00 -15.80
N THR A 69 -0.88 4.42 -14.65
CA THR A 69 -1.85 4.26 -13.57
C THR A 69 -1.49 5.17 -12.39
N GLY A 70 -2.39 5.26 -11.45
CA GLY A 70 -2.23 5.94 -10.17
C GLY A 70 -3.22 5.32 -9.21
N ASP A 71 -3.80 6.10 -8.33
CA ASP A 71 -4.88 5.63 -7.47
C ASP A 71 -6.06 5.14 -8.32
N LEU A 72 -6.57 3.99 -7.93
CA LEU A 72 -7.74 3.35 -8.50
C LEU A 72 -8.89 3.42 -7.50
N TRP A 73 -10.10 3.63 -8.02
CA TRP A 73 -11.31 3.40 -7.23
C TRP A 73 -11.66 1.92 -7.29
N VAL A 74 -11.88 1.31 -6.14
CA VAL A 74 -12.31 -0.09 -6.01
C VAL A 74 -13.77 -0.10 -5.59
N VAL A 75 -14.58 -0.94 -6.23
CA VAL A 75 -16.01 -1.06 -5.92
C VAL A 75 -16.23 -2.38 -5.19
N SER A 76 -16.64 -2.28 -3.93
CA SER A 76 -16.95 -3.44 -3.08
C SER A 76 -18.42 -3.83 -3.09
N ASP A 77 -19.30 -3.00 -3.66
CA ASP A 77 -20.74 -3.27 -3.77
C ASP A 77 -21.06 -4.23 -4.91
N GLY A 78 -22.01 -5.14 -4.68
CA GLY A 78 -22.51 -6.05 -5.70
C GLY A 78 -21.48 -7.07 -6.21
N VAL A 79 -20.41 -7.28 -5.48
CA VAL A 79 -19.37 -8.26 -5.83
C VAL A 79 -19.93 -9.67 -5.67
N GLN A 80 -19.68 -10.51 -6.66
CA GLN A 80 -20.13 -11.90 -6.74
C GLN A 80 -18.99 -12.85 -6.43
N ASP A 81 -19.18 -13.78 -5.54
CA ASP A 81 -18.23 -14.87 -5.27
C ASP A 81 -18.36 -15.95 -6.35
N LEU A 82 -17.29 -16.23 -7.05
CA LEU A 82 -17.23 -17.26 -8.10
C LEU A 82 -16.54 -18.55 -7.61
N GLY A 83 -16.14 -18.60 -6.33
CA GLY A 83 -15.37 -19.69 -5.77
C GLY A 83 -13.86 -19.59 -6.08
N ASP A 84 -13.07 -20.45 -5.45
CA ASP A 84 -11.60 -20.51 -5.62
C ASP A 84 -10.91 -19.13 -5.49
N ASN A 85 -11.27 -18.36 -4.45
CA ASN A 85 -10.79 -17.03 -4.17
C ASN A 85 -11.04 -16.01 -5.32
N THR A 86 -11.95 -16.31 -6.24
CA THR A 86 -12.24 -15.51 -7.42
C THR A 86 -13.56 -14.76 -7.26
N TYR A 87 -13.55 -13.50 -7.62
CA TYR A 87 -14.69 -12.60 -7.49
C TYR A 87 -14.93 -11.84 -8.78
N ARG A 88 -16.19 -11.48 -9.03
CA ARG A 88 -16.60 -10.56 -10.09
C ARG A 88 -17.23 -9.33 -9.46
N ALA A 89 -16.75 -8.15 -9.83
CA ALA A 89 -17.31 -6.85 -9.48
C ALA A 89 -17.92 -6.19 -10.71
N PRO A 90 -19.24 -6.39 -10.99
CA PRO A 90 -19.87 -5.91 -12.23
C PRO A 90 -19.86 -4.38 -12.35
N GLN A 91 -19.84 -3.67 -11.23
CA GLN A 91 -19.84 -2.20 -11.18
C GLN A 91 -18.43 -1.61 -11.25
N TRP A 92 -17.37 -2.42 -11.08
CA TRP A 92 -16.00 -1.95 -11.16
C TRP A 92 -15.49 -2.02 -12.60
N LYS A 93 -15.56 -0.89 -13.30
CA LYS A 93 -15.25 -0.74 -14.73
C LYS A 93 -14.13 0.28 -14.96
N GLU A 94 -13.14 0.29 -14.08
CA GLU A 94 -12.01 1.21 -14.17
C GLU A 94 -11.10 0.81 -15.35
N ASN A 95 -10.98 1.65 -16.36
CA ASN A 95 -10.24 1.36 -17.59
C ASN A 95 -8.71 1.22 -17.40
N LYS A 96 -8.18 1.69 -16.29
CA LYS A 96 -6.78 1.55 -15.91
C LYS A 96 -6.45 0.18 -15.33
N VAL A 97 -7.46 -0.61 -14.95
CA VAL A 97 -7.30 -1.96 -14.42
C VAL A 97 -7.16 -2.93 -15.58
N LYS A 98 -5.99 -3.54 -15.75
CA LYS A 98 -5.69 -4.42 -16.89
C LYS A 98 -5.52 -5.87 -16.46
N PRO A 99 -6.03 -6.85 -17.23
CA PRO A 99 -5.79 -8.27 -16.97
C PRO A 99 -4.29 -8.58 -16.88
N GLY A 100 -3.93 -9.46 -15.94
CA GLY A 100 -2.53 -9.86 -15.68
C GLY A 100 -1.76 -8.92 -14.76
N THR A 101 -2.35 -7.80 -14.31
CA THR A 101 -1.76 -6.95 -13.28
C THR A 101 -2.17 -7.41 -11.87
N ILE A 102 -1.39 -7.00 -10.88
CA ILE A 102 -1.76 -7.15 -9.47
C ILE A 102 -2.31 -5.81 -9.00
N VAL A 103 -3.50 -5.80 -8.44
CA VAL A 103 -4.07 -4.62 -7.79
C VAL A 103 -3.99 -4.81 -6.28
N THR A 104 -3.43 -3.84 -5.60
CA THR A 104 -3.49 -3.75 -4.13
C THR A 104 -4.84 -3.14 -3.74
N PHE A 105 -5.41 -3.62 -2.65
CA PHE A 105 -6.66 -3.12 -2.08
C PHE A 105 -6.38 -2.47 -0.75
N ARG A 106 -6.86 -1.24 -0.56
CA ARG A 106 -6.73 -0.48 0.68
C ARG A 106 -7.96 0.39 0.96
N THR A 107 -7.96 1.02 2.11
CA THR A 107 -8.75 2.20 2.42
C THR A 107 -7.78 3.38 2.66
N TYR A 108 -8.32 4.58 2.86
CA TYR A 108 -7.51 5.74 3.27
C TYR A 108 -7.28 5.82 4.79
N TYR A 109 -7.63 4.79 5.53
CA TYR A 109 -7.36 4.73 6.97
C TYR A 109 -5.87 4.45 7.20
N ARG A 110 -5.19 5.34 7.93
CA ARG A 110 -3.74 5.35 8.14
C ARG A 110 -3.43 5.46 9.64
N PRO A 111 -3.73 4.43 10.43
CA PRO A 111 -3.73 4.54 11.89
C PRO A 111 -2.36 4.72 12.51
N CYS A 112 -1.31 4.18 11.93
CA CYS A 112 -0.03 4.10 12.59
C CYS A 112 1.16 4.14 11.62
N PRO A 113 2.05 5.14 11.73
CA PRO A 113 3.33 5.12 11.01
C PRO A 113 4.28 4.09 11.60
N GLY A 114 5.28 3.69 10.79
CA GLY A 114 6.31 2.75 11.23
C GLY A 114 7.27 3.36 12.25
N ILE A 115 7.66 4.60 12.02
CA ILE A 115 8.59 5.38 12.86
C ILE A 115 8.09 6.82 12.95
N VAL A 116 8.18 7.39 14.15
CA VAL A 116 7.86 8.80 14.41
C VAL A 116 9.08 9.50 15.00
N LEU A 117 9.44 10.63 14.44
CA LEU A 117 10.36 11.61 15.01
C LEU A 117 9.57 12.91 15.27
N ASP A 118 9.61 13.43 16.47
CA ASP A 118 8.91 14.68 16.82
C ASP A 118 9.78 15.59 17.65
N HIS A 119 10.05 16.79 17.13
CA HIS A 119 10.95 17.78 17.74
C HIS A 119 12.41 17.31 17.95
N ASP A 120 12.84 16.31 17.19
CA ASP A 120 14.21 15.80 17.28
C ASP A 120 15.23 16.74 16.60
N ASN A 121 16.46 16.66 17.04
CA ASN A 121 17.55 17.45 16.49
C ASN A 121 18.78 16.59 16.22
N GLN A 122 19.38 16.74 15.03
CA GLN A 122 20.57 16.00 14.60
C GLN A 122 20.42 14.47 14.67
N THR A 123 19.25 13.99 14.22
CA THR A 123 18.93 12.55 14.27
C THR A 123 19.43 11.84 13.02
N THR A 124 20.10 10.71 13.23
CA THR A 124 20.51 9.79 12.16
C THR A 124 19.84 8.45 12.32
N LEU A 125 19.13 8.00 11.28
CA LEU A 125 18.64 6.63 11.15
C LEU A 125 19.53 5.89 10.15
N GLN A 126 20.26 4.88 10.65
CA GLN A 126 21.21 4.11 9.85
C GLN A 126 20.78 2.64 9.74
N ASP A 127 20.87 2.09 8.52
CA ASP A 127 20.59 0.68 8.22
C ASP A 127 19.21 0.19 8.72
N VAL A 128 18.18 1.01 8.51
CA VAL A 128 16.82 0.73 8.92
C VAL A 128 15.99 0.22 7.74
N ASN A 129 15.25 -0.87 7.92
CA ASN A 129 14.30 -1.38 6.93
C ASN A 129 12.87 -1.30 7.47
N VAL A 130 11.97 -0.74 6.68
CA VAL A 130 10.52 -0.77 6.89
C VAL A 130 9.91 -1.62 5.78
N HIS A 131 9.32 -2.75 6.14
CA HIS A 131 8.69 -3.67 5.18
C HIS A 131 7.18 -3.49 5.10
N TYR A 132 6.57 -3.10 6.21
CA TYR A 132 5.16 -2.69 6.25
C TYR A 132 4.86 -1.78 7.43
N ALA A 133 4.05 -0.76 7.18
CA ALA A 133 3.44 0.09 8.19
C ALA A 133 2.03 0.51 7.75
N GLU A 134 1.13 0.74 8.71
CA GLU A 134 -0.26 1.14 8.46
C GLU A 134 -0.45 2.65 8.28
N GLY A 135 0.61 3.35 8.03
CA GLY A 135 0.69 4.77 7.72
C GLY A 135 1.92 5.03 6.87
N MET A 136 2.63 6.12 7.17
CA MET A 136 3.94 6.41 6.62
C MET A 136 4.98 5.42 7.15
N GLY A 137 6.03 5.16 6.38
CA GLY A 137 7.18 4.40 6.86
C GLY A 137 7.92 5.16 7.95
N LEU A 138 8.20 6.43 7.70
CA LEU A 138 8.72 7.41 8.64
C LEU A 138 7.90 8.69 8.55
N ILE A 139 7.48 9.22 9.68
CA ILE A 139 7.03 10.61 9.80
C ILE A 139 7.96 11.38 10.72
N ALA A 140 8.46 12.51 10.26
CA ALA A 140 9.25 13.45 11.05
C ALA A 140 8.53 14.82 11.09
N GLN A 141 8.28 15.30 12.31
CA GLN A 141 7.55 16.56 12.52
C GLN A 141 8.40 17.51 13.37
N ARG A 142 8.53 18.75 12.90
CA ARG A 142 9.23 19.84 13.62
C ARG A 142 10.66 19.49 14.04
N CYS A 143 11.30 18.60 13.30
CA CYS A 143 12.66 18.17 13.54
C CYS A 143 13.68 19.10 12.86
N THR A 144 14.94 19.02 13.28
CA THR A 144 16.03 19.77 12.69
C THR A 144 17.18 18.81 12.37
N ASP A 145 17.76 18.91 11.17
CA ASP A 145 18.91 18.13 10.72
C ASP A 145 18.72 16.60 10.84
N ILE A 146 18.06 16.02 9.86
CA ILE A 146 17.78 14.57 9.79
C ILE A 146 18.64 13.92 8.72
N THR A 147 19.29 12.82 9.07
CA THR A 147 20.03 11.98 8.11
C THR A 147 19.42 10.57 8.09
N LEU A 148 19.07 10.11 6.91
CA LEU A 148 18.69 8.74 6.61
C LEU A 148 19.83 8.12 5.79
N ASP A 149 20.56 7.16 6.35
CA ASP A 149 21.65 6.45 5.68
C ASP A 149 21.35 4.95 5.63
N GLY A 150 21.13 4.41 4.44
CA GLY A 150 20.65 3.04 4.30
C GLY A 150 19.24 2.84 4.89
N PHE A 151 18.41 3.88 4.89
CA PHE A 151 17.02 3.77 5.29
C PHE A 151 16.19 3.28 4.11
N ASN A 152 15.53 2.14 4.28
CA ASN A 152 14.79 1.49 3.20
C ASN A 152 13.33 1.31 3.58
N VAL A 153 12.45 1.65 2.65
CA VAL A 153 11.05 1.19 2.65
C VAL A 153 10.95 0.23 1.48
N CYS A 154 10.98 -1.06 1.75
CA CYS A 154 11.19 -2.08 0.72
C CYS A 154 10.55 -3.43 1.10
N LEU A 155 10.27 -4.23 0.08
CA LEU A 155 9.85 -5.63 0.26
C LEU A 155 10.94 -6.46 0.96
N ARG A 156 10.57 -7.59 1.57
CA ARG A 156 11.51 -8.55 2.19
C ARG A 156 12.38 -9.31 1.18
N GLY A 157 12.53 -8.75 -0.01
CA GLY A 157 13.26 -9.34 -1.12
C GLY A 157 12.37 -10.12 -2.10
N LYS A 158 13.00 -10.87 -3.01
CA LYS A 158 12.32 -11.51 -4.16
C LYS A 158 11.24 -12.52 -3.79
N LYS A 159 11.30 -13.10 -2.61
CA LYS A 159 10.32 -14.10 -2.13
C LYS A 159 9.14 -13.49 -1.37
N ASP A 160 9.15 -12.18 -1.10
CA ASP A 160 8.00 -11.52 -0.48
C ASP A 160 6.78 -11.65 -1.40
N PRO A 161 5.64 -12.18 -0.94
CA PRO A 161 4.45 -12.30 -1.77
C PRO A 161 3.75 -10.96 -2.01
N ARG A 162 4.10 -9.91 -1.27
CA ARG A 162 3.47 -8.59 -1.33
C ARG A 162 3.99 -7.77 -2.51
N TYR A 163 3.15 -6.84 -2.97
CA TYR A 163 3.49 -5.80 -3.95
C TYR A 163 3.50 -4.41 -3.32
N PHE A 164 3.30 -4.33 -2.03
CA PHE A 164 3.19 -3.09 -1.26
C PHE A 164 4.09 -3.11 -0.03
N THR A 165 4.39 -1.91 0.47
CA THR A 165 5.10 -1.68 1.73
C THR A 165 4.24 -0.83 2.67
N THR A 166 4.23 0.50 2.56
CA THR A 166 3.51 1.39 3.47
C THR A 166 2.16 1.81 2.93
N GLN A 167 1.21 2.04 3.85
CA GLN A 167 -0.16 2.50 3.52
C GLN A 167 -0.18 3.93 2.96
N ALA A 168 0.84 4.72 3.27
CA ALA A 168 1.06 6.08 2.82
C ALA A 168 2.51 6.27 2.35
N ASP A 169 3.07 7.47 2.53
CA ASP A 169 4.42 7.82 2.10
C ASP A 169 5.47 6.89 2.70
N ALA A 170 6.55 6.65 1.97
CA ALA A 170 7.70 5.99 2.56
C ALA A 170 8.34 6.88 3.64
N THR A 171 8.54 8.17 3.33
CA THR A 171 9.03 9.16 4.30
C THR A 171 8.28 10.49 4.17
N HIS A 172 7.94 11.09 5.30
CA HIS A 172 7.15 12.31 5.38
C HIS A 172 7.77 13.29 6.36
N PHE A 173 8.16 14.48 5.89
CA PHE A 173 8.78 15.52 6.68
C PHE A 173 7.87 16.74 6.73
N SER A 174 7.34 17.06 7.92
CA SER A 174 6.45 18.20 8.13
C SER A 174 7.07 19.22 9.06
N GLN A 175 7.15 20.50 8.62
CA GLN A 175 7.68 21.60 9.41
C GLN A 175 9.13 21.39 9.91
N CYS A 176 9.89 20.56 9.23
CA CYS A 176 11.30 20.32 9.57
C CYS A 176 12.19 21.46 9.10
N LYS A 177 13.36 21.62 9.73
CA LYS A 177 14.33 22.67 9.46
C LYS A 177 15.72 22.07 9.20
N GLY A 178 16.66 22.94 8.76
CA GLY A 178 18.04 22.53 8.51
C GLY A 178 18.17 21.61 7.32
N HIS A 179 18.98 20.57 7.44
CA HIS A 179 19.27 19.63 6.37
C HIS A 179 18.46 18.35 6.54
N ILE A 180 17.77 17.95 5.48
CA ILE A 180 17.16 16.62 5.35
C ILE A 180 17.98 15.87 4.29
N ARG A 181 18.66 14.81 4.70
CA ARG A 181 19.55 14.03 3.85
C ARG A 181 19.09 12.56 3.81
N SER A 182 18.88 12.04 2.61
CA SER A 182 18.63 10.61 2.38
C SER A 182 19.69 10.07 1.43
N VAL A 183 20.44 9.06 1.87
CA VAL A 183 21.52 8.44 1.11
C VAL A 183 21.44 6.92 1.25
N ASN A 184 21.88 6.21 0.21
CA ASN A 184 21.92 4.74 0.20
C ASN A 184 20.57 4.07 0.47
N GLY A 185 19.45 4.78 0.27
CA GLY A 185 18.10 4.29 0.55
C GLY A 185 17.42 3.66 -0.66
N LEU A 186 16.47 2.76 -0.39
CA LEU A 186 15.56 2.17 -1.38
C LEU A 186 14.11 2.43 -0.96
N TYR A 187 13.31 2.97 -1.87
CA TYR A 187 11.88 3.25 -1.64
C TYR A 187 11.06 2.57 -2.73
N GLU A 188 10.33 1.52 -2.36
CA GLU A 188 9.50 0.75 -3.29
C GLU A 188 8.17 0.31 -2.66
N GLY A 189 7.14 0.16 -3.46
CA GLY A 189 5.86 -0.43 -3.06
C GLY A 189 5.02 0.39 -2.06
N MET A 190 5.40 1.63 -1.74
CA MET A 190 4.57 2.54 -0.95
C MET A 190 3.33 2.96 -1.73
N MET A 191 2.25 3.25 -1.00
CA MET A 191 0.96 3.61 -1.59
C MET A 191 0.78 5.12 -1.78
N ASP A 192 1.83 5.90 -1.60
CA ASP A 192 1.88 7.35 -1.80
C ASP A 192 3.32 7.78 -2.14
N ASP A 193 3.80 8.95 -1.73
CA ASP A 193 5.11 9.49 -2.09
C ASP A 193 6.29 8.70 -1.51
N ALA A 194 7.39 8.64 -2.28
CA ALA A 194 8.65 8.11 -1.75
C ALA A 194 9.24 9.05 -0.70
N ILE A 195 9.23 10.35 -0.98
CA ILE A 195 9.71 11.41 -0.08
C ILE A 195 8.74 12.59 -0.21
N ASN A 196 8.06 12.91 0.87
CA ASN A 196 7.20 14.08 0.98
C ASN A 196 7.82 15.08 1.96
N ILE A 197 8.01 16.31 1.52
CA ILE A 197 8.56 17.39 2.36
C ILE A 197 7.66 18.60 2.21
N HIS A 198 7.08 19.05 3.31
CA HIS A 198 6.30 20.29 3.30
C HIS A 198 6.48 21.10 4.58
N GLY A 199 6.34 22.41 4.41
CA GLY A 199 6.26 23.39 5.48
C GLY A 199 4.89 24.04 5.53
N VAL A 200 4.63 24.84 6.54
CA VAL A 200 3.49 25.76 6.67
C VAL A 200 4.03 27.15 6.72
#